data_f17d3844888904abab33c05c8e11f6db
#
_entry.id   f17d3844888904abab33c05c8e11f6db
#
_cell.length_a   1.000
_cell.length_b   1.000
_cell.length_c   1.000
_cell.angle_alpha   90.00
_cell.angle_beta   90.00
_cell.angle_gamma   90.00
#
_symmetry.space_group_name_H-M   'P 1'
#
loop_
_entity.id
_entity.type
_entity.pdbx_description
1 polymer ?
#
loop_
_entity_poly.entity_id
_entity_poly.type
_entity_poly.pdbx_seq_one_letter_code
_entity_poly.pdbx_strand_id
1 'polypeptide(L)'
;QRQMCIRDRSYIDMKDLTLENIQQVNKQLWISTTRRKTGSEVNVRLFEVPYNILLKHRPMTRTKRIFDLPSNGWCNACLDKIMSEIGIMKQITFHSARHTFATTITLSQGVAIETISKLLGHRNIRTTQIYATITHSQLDGEMERLSKRINSLYRNLLPPDAPEAGTKLI
;
A
#
# COMPACT_ATOMS: atom_id res chain seq x y z
N GLN A 1 -9.07 1.14 -23.66
CA GLN A 1 -10.03 1.87 -22.80
C GLN A 1 -10.01 1.43 -21.32
N ARG A 2 -9.86 0.13 -20.99
CA ARG A 2 -9.78 -0.35 -19.58
C ARG A 2 -8.53 0.18 -18.83
N GLN A 3 -7.43 0.38 -19.48
CA GLN A 3 -6.19 0.89 -18.85
C GLN A 3 -6.26 2.39 -18.49
N MET A 4 -6.98 3.20 -19.26
CA MET A 4 -7.16 4.63 -18.97
C MET A 4 -8.00 4.88 -17.70
N CYS A 5 -9.05 4.09 -17.47
CA CYS A 5 -9.88 4.22 -16.28
C CYS A 5 -9.19 3.86 -14.96
N ILE A 6 -8.12 3.08 -15.00
CA ILE A 6 -7.35 2.68 -13.81
C ILE A 6 -6.32 3.77 -13.44
N ARG A 7 -5.80 4.52 -14.42
CA ARG A 7 -4.78 5.56 -14.22
C ARG A 7 -5.28 6.79 -13.47
N ASP A 8 -6.54 7.17 -13.64
CA ASP A 8 -7.08 8.41 -13.06
C ASP A 8 -7.52 8.33 -11.59
N ARG A 9 -7.67 7.15 -11.03
CA ARG A 9 -8.38 6.98 -9.76
C ARG A 9 -7.61 7.42 -8.52
N SER A 10 -6.33 7.11 -8.41
CA SER A 10 -5.54 7.53 -7.25
C SER A 10 -5.24 9.02 -7.29
N TYR A 11 -5.14 9.60 -8.46
CA TYR A 11 -4.98 11.02 -8.65
C TYR A 11 -6.22 11.79 -8.16
N ILE A 12 -7.43 11.37 -8.57
CA ILE A 12 -8.69 12.02 -8.17
C ILE A 12 -8.90 11.93 -6.65
N ASP A 13 -8.69 10.75 -6.07
CA ASP A 13 -8.84 10.54 -4.63
C ASP A 13 -7.88 11.46 -3.84
N MET A 14 -6.66 11.68 -4.33
CA MET A 14 -5.69 12.58 -3.72
C MET A 14 -6.02 14.06 -3.96
N LYS A 15 -6.49 14.41 -5.15
CA LYS A 15 -6.89 15.78 -5.51
C LYS A 15 -8.07 16.28 -4.68
N ASP A 16 -9.03 15.39 -4.40
CA ASP A 16 -10.24 15.72 -3.65
C ASP A 16 -10.08 15.54 -2.12
N LEU A 17 -8.88 15.19 -1.64
CA LEU A 17 -8.59 15.02 -0.23
C LEU A 17 -8.71 16.35 0.52
N THR A 18 -9.49 16.35 1.61
CA THR A 18 -9.71 17.50 2.49
C THR A 18 -9.29 17.17 3.93
N LEU A 19 -9.17 18.18 4.77
CA LEU A 19 -8.90 17.98 6.20
C LEU A 19 -10.06 17.24 6.91
N GLU A 20 -11.28 17.36 6.40
CA GLU A 20 -12.47 16.66 6.91
C GLU A 20 -12.36 15.13 6.74
N ASN A 21 -11.52 14.67 5.81
CA ASN A 21 -11.24 13.26 5.61
C ASN A 21 -10.25 12.68 6.65
N ILE A 22 -9.63 13.52 7.47
CA ILE A 22 -8.68 13.07 8.49
C ILE A 22 -9.42 12.94 9.81
N GLN A 23 -9.48 11.73 10.33
CA GLN A 23 -10.17 11.40 11.57
C GLN A 23 -9.21 10.80 12.57
N GLN A 24 -9.41 11.10 13.86
CA GLN A 24 -8.65 10.48 14.94
C GLN A 24 -9.47 9.34 15.55
N VAL A 25 -8.93 8.13 15.47
CA VAL A 25 -9.51 6.93 16.09
C VAL A 25 -8.45 6.27 16.96
N ASN A 26 -8.75 6.05 18.24
CA ASN A 26 -7.83 5.42 19.22
C ASN A 26 -6.43 6.06 19.23
N LYS A 27 -6.37 7.39 19.28
CA LYS A 27 -5.11 8.18 19.25
C LYS A 27 -4.30 8.03 17.95
N GLN A 28 -4.84 7.38 16.93
CA GLN A 28 -4.22 7.23 15.61
C GLN A 28 -4.98 8.06 14.59
N LEU A 29 -4.26 8.63 13.62
CA LEU A 29 -4.88 9.37 12.53
C LEU A 29 -5.19 8.43 11.37
N TRP A 30 -6.37 8.60 10.81
CA TRP A 30 -6.87 7.83 9.68
C TRP A 30 -7.37 8.76 8.59
N ILE A 31 -7.14 8.39 7.34
CA ILE A 31 -7.78 9.00 6.18
C ILE A 31 -9.00 8.15 5.85
N SER A 32 -10.20 8.76 5.96
CA SER A 32 -11.46 8.12 5.62
C SER A 32 -12.05 8.81 4.39
N THR A 33 -12.19 8.07 3.30
CA THR A 33 -12.72 8.59 2.04
C THR A 33 -13.66 7.60 1.38
N THR A 34 -14.58 8.11 0.57
CA THR A 34 -15.42 7.28 -0.28
C THR A 34 -14.94 7.37 -1.71
N ARG A 35 -14.59 6.24 -2.30
CA ARG A 35 -14.14 6.20 -3.70
C ARG A 35 -15.23 6.63 -4.66
N ARG A 36 -14.95 7.65 -5.44
CA ARG A 36 -15.91 8.24 -6.39
C ARG A 36 -16.46 7.24 -7.40
N LYS A 37 -15.66 6.29 -7.87
CA LYS A 37 -16.09 5.32 -8.90
C LYS A 37 -16.82 4.10 -8.33
N THR A 38 -16.46 3.65 -7.14
CA THR A 38 -16.98 2.39 -6.58
C THR A 38 -17.98 2.61 -5.45
N GLY A 39 -18.03 3.83 -4.88
CA GLY A 39 -18.78 4.10 -3.66
C GLY A 39 -18.25 3.33 -2.44
N SER A 40 -17.09 2.68 -2.57
CA SER A 40 -16.50 1.92 -1.47
C SER A 40 -15.82 2.87 -0.49
N GLU A 41 -16.07 2.69 0.79
CA GLU A 41 -15.31 3.36 1.84
C GLU A 41 -13.88 2.81 1.88
N VAL A 42 -12.94 3.73 2.04
CA VAL A 42 -11.51 3.43 2.16
C VAL A 42 -10.99 4.13 3.40
N ASN A 43 -10.51 3.34 4.34
CA ASN A 43 -9.92 3.80 5.58
C ASN A 43 -8.44 3.39 5.61
N VAL A 44 -7.55 4.37 5.57
CA VAL A 44 -6.10 4.15 5.57
C VAL A 44 -5.49 4.85 6.77
N ARG A 45 -4.72 4.10 7.56
CA ARG A 45 -3.98 4.68 8.67
C ARG A 45 -2.92 5.64 8.14
N LEU A 46 -2.89 6.84 8.72
CA LEU A 46 -1.92 7.86 8.38
C LEU A 46 -0.65 7.62 9.21
N PHE A 47 0.40 7.15 8.55
CA PHE A 47 1.72 6.99 9.16
C PHE A 47 2.45 8.33 9.27
N GLU A 48 3.57 8.36 9.99
CA GLU A 48 4.34 9.56 10.27
C GLU A 48 4.81 10.31 9.01
N VAL A 49 5.35 9.60 8.02
CA VAL A 49 5.88 10.22 6.79
C VAL A 49 4.78 10.91 5.99
N PRO A 50 3.65 10.26 5.63
CA PRO A 50 2.51 10.94 5.00
C PRO A 50 1.95 12.09 5.85
N TYR A 51 1.91 11.95 7.17
CA TYR A 51 1.45 13.01 8.07
C TYR A 51 2.34 14.26 7.97
N ASN A 52 3.65 14.10 7.98
CA ASN A 52 4.59 15.19 7.83
C ASN A 52 4.46 15.89 6.47
N ILE A 53 4.17 15.13 5.41
CA ILE A 53 3.87 15.69 4.08
C ILE A 53 2.59 16.54 4.15
N LEU A 54 1.53 16.04 4.76
CA LEU A 54 0.26 16.77 4.92
C LEU A 54 0.46 18.07 5.71
N LEU A 55 1.27 18.06 6.76
CA LEU A 55 1.58 19.26 7.56
C LEU A 55 2.28 20.33 6.73
N LYS A 56 3.21 19.94 5.84
CA LYS A 56 3.93 20.87 4.96
C LYS A 56 3.02 21.53 3.92
N HIS A 57 1.97 20.82 3.51
CA HIS A 57 1.02 21.26 2.48
C HIS A 57 -0.32 21.75 3.08
N ARG A 58 -0.32 22.23 4.33
CA ARG A 58 -1.51 22.83 4.90
C ARG A 58 -2.08 23.89 3.95
N PRO A 59 -3.36 23.80 3.58
CA PRO A 59 -3.94 24.71 2.63
C PRO A 59 -3.91 26.15 3.19
N MET A 60 -3.12 27.00 2.59
CA MET A 60 -3.22 28.45 2.74
C MET A 60 -4.30 29.03 1.81
N THR A 61 -5.03 28.18 1.09
CA THR A 61 -5.91 28.54 -0.01
C THR A 61 -7.39 28.46 0.36
N ARG A 62 -8.22 29.22 -0.37
CA ARG A 62 -9.68 29.22 -0.29
C ARG A 62 -10.36 27.87 -0.55
N THR A 63 -9.62 26.89 -1.06
CA THR A 63 -10.14 25.54 -1.32
C THR A 63 -9.96 24.69 -0.07
N LYS A 64 -10.96 23.91 0.29
CA LYS A 64 -10.89 22.93 1.40
C LYS A 64 -9.91 21.78 1.13
N ARG A 65 -9.36 21.69 -0.07
CA ARG A 65 -8.44 20.63 -0.52
C ARG A 65 -7.07 20.80 0.11
N ILE A 66 -6.45 19.69 0.51
CA ILE A 66 -5.10 19.68 1.08
C ILE A 66 -4.06 19.92 -0.01
N PHE A 67 -4.27 19.32 -1.20
CA PHE A 67 -3.34 19.45 -2.33
C PHE A 67 -4.02 20.18 -3.48
N ASP A 68 -3.34 21.22 -3.98
CA ASP A 68 -3.71 21.88 -5.24
C ASP A 68 -2.96 21.19 -6.38
N LEU A 69 -3.46 20.03 -6.78
CA LEU A 69 -2.84 19.23 -7.85
C LEU A 69 -3.29 19.74 -9.22
N PRO A 70 -2.34 20.01 -10.14
CA PRO A 70 -2.67 20.30 -11.54
C PRO A 70 -3.33 19.08 -12.22
N SER A 71 -3.49 19.09 -13.52
CA SER A 71 -4.10 17.94 -14.21
C SER A 71 -3.24 16.66 -14.08
N ASN A 72 -3.88 15.49 -14.11
CA ASN A 72 -3.18 14.20 -14.06
C ASN A 72 -2.13 14.05 -15.20
N GLY A 73 -2.47 14.56 -16.39
CA GLY A 73 -1.53 14.56 -17.51
C GLY A 73 -0.28 15.39 -17.23
N TRP A 74 -0.45 16.56 -16.64
CA TRP A 74 0.67 17.43 -16.26
C TRP A 74 1.54 16.77 -15.16
N CYS A 75 0.93 16.18 -14.15
CA CYS A 75 1.66 15.45 -13.10
C CYS A 75 2.50 14.30 -13.69
N ASN A 76 1.94 13.53 -14.62
CA ASN A 76 2.66 12.44 -15.27
C ASN A 76 3.80 12.98 -16.17
N ALA A 77 3.60 14.09 -16.89
CA ALA A 77 4.65 14.73 -17.67
C ALA A 77 5.82 15.21 -16.79
N CYS A 78 5.53 15.76 -15.60
CA CYS A 78 6.57 16.12 -14.64
C CYS A 78 7.33 14.89 -14.14
N LEU A 79 6.64 13.77 -13.87
CA LEU A 79 7.28 12.51 -13.47
C LEU A 79 8.18 11.99 -14.59
N ASP A 80 7.72 11.98 -15.84
CA ASP A 80 8.51 11.53 -16.98
C ASP A 80 9.78 12.40 -17.14
N LYS A 81 9.66 13.72 -16.95
CA LYS A 81 10.81 14.63 -16.99
C LYS A 81 11.82 14.30 -15.88
N ILE A 82 11.37 14.15 -14.64
CA ILE A 82 12.25 13.78 -13.51
C ILE A 82 12.95 12.45 -13.79
N MET A 83 12.22 11.44 -14.29
CA MET A 83 12.80 10.12 -14.59
C MET A 83 13.86 10.21 -15.69
N SER A 84 13.62 11.02 -16.72
CA SER A 84 14.59 11.28 -17.78
C SER A 84 15.85 11.97 -17.25
N GLU A 85 15.71 12.98 -16.39
CA GLU A 85 16.83 13.72 -15.80
C GLU A 85 17.74 12.84 -14.93
N ILE A 86 17.17 11.85 -14.23
CA ILE A 86 17.93 10.89 -13.41
C ILE A 86 18.36 9.64 -14.17
N GLY A 87 18.15 9.59 -15.49
CA GLY A 87 18.60 8.49 -16.37
C GLY A 87 17.81 7.20 -16.22
N ILE A 88 16.60 7.23 -15.66
CA ILE A 88 15.74 6.04 -15.51
C ILE A 88 14.76 5.97 -16.70
N MET A 89 14.95 4.97 -17.57
CA MET A 89 14.13 4.75 -18.78
C MET A 89 12.73 4.20 -18.50
N LYS A 90 12.35 4.03 -17.22
CA LYS A 90 11.06 3.45 -16.84
C LYS A 90 9.99 4.52 -16.76
N GLN A 91 8.88 4.31 -17.48
CA GLN A 91 7.71 5.18 -17.42
C GLN A 91 7.01 5.04 -16.05
N ILE A 92 7.08 6.08 -15.22
CA ILE A 92 6.41 6.16 -13.93
C ILE A 92 5.22 7.10 -14.03
N THR A 93 4.09 6.66 -13.52
CA THR A 93 2.85 7.43 -13.51
C THR A 93 2.29 7.49 -12.08
N PHE A 94 1.31 8.35 -11.86
CA PHE A 94 0.58 8.40 -10.59
C PHE A 94 0.03 7.03 -10.16
N HIS A 95 -0.33 6.19 -11.13
CA HIS A 95 -0.78 4.82 -10.86
C HIS A 95 0.34 3.90 -10.37
N SER A 96 1.59 4.17 -10.76
CA SER A 96 2.74 3.37 -10.31
C SER A 96 2.94 3.47 -8.80
N ALA A 97 2.66 4.63 -8.19
CA ALA A 97 2.70 4.78 -6.72
C ALA A 97 1.72 3.86 -6.02
N ARG A 98 0.50 3.70 -6.56
CA ARG A 98 -0.51 2.79 -6.03
C ARG A 98 -0.08 1.32 -6.17
N HIS A 99 0.54 0.96 -7.31
CA HIS A 99 1.10 -0.37 -7.52
C HIS A 99 2.21 -0.66 -6.50
N THR A 100 3.14 0.28 -6.32
CA THR A 100 4.24 0.17 -5.34
C THR A 100 3.70 0.04 -3.91
N PHE A 101 2.66 0.79 -3.54
CA PHE A 101 2.01 0.65 -2.25
C PHE A 101 1.47 -0.77 -2.05
N ALA A 102 0.73 -1.30 -3.04
CA ALA A 102 0.14 -2.63 -2.96
C ALA A 102 1.19 -3.75 -2.90
N THR A 103 2.27 -3.63 -3.65
CA THR A 103 3.30 -4.69 -3.75
C THR A 103 4.39 -4.53 -2.70
N THR A 104 5.11 -3.42 -2.72
CA THR A 104 6.34 -3.24 -1.94
C THR A 104 6.07 -2.80 -0.50
N ILE A 105 5.05 -1.95 -0.28
CA ILE A 105 4.80 -1.41 1.06
C ILE A 105 3.88 -2.31 1.88
N THR A 106 2.97 -3.05 1.23
CA THR A 106 2.00 -3.88 1.96
C THR A 106 2.22 -5.37 1.76
N LEU A 107 2.13 -5.88 0.55
CA LEU A 107 2.18 -7.32 0.28
C LEU A 107 3.52 -7.93 0.70
N SER A 108 4.64 -7.30 0.35
CA SER A 108 5.98 -7.78 0.73
C SER A 108 6.25 -7.73 2.24
N GLN A 109 5.45 -6.97 2.99
CA GLN A 109 5.48 -6.92 4.45
C GLN A 109 4.51 -7.90 5.13
N GLY A 110 3.90 -8.80 4.36
CA GLY A 110 3.01 -9.83 4.87
C GLY A 110 1.60 -9.34 5.21
N VAL A 111 1.17 -8.19 4.67
CA VAL A 111 -0.21 -7.73 4.82
C VAL A 111 -1.12 -8.62 3.96
N ALA A 112 -2.18 -9.16 4.57
CA ALA A 112 -3.13 -10.03 3.89
C ALA A 112 -3.78 -9.33 2.68
N ILE A 113 -3.97 -10.07 1.59
CA ILE A 113 -4.48 -9.54 0.33
C ILE A 113 -5.90 -8.94 0.47
N GLU A 114 -6.71 -9.48 1.37
CA GLU A 114 -8.04 -8.98 1.70
C GLU A 114 -7.95 -7.58 2.31
N THR A 115 -6.98 -7.37 3.22
CA THR A 115 -6.71 -6.07 3.83
C THR A 115 -6.25 -5.08 2.77
N ILE A 116 -5.34 -5.49 1.88
CA ILE A 116 -4.87 -4.65 0.77
C ILE A 116 -6.03 -4.29 -0.16
N SER A 117 -6.91 -5.23 -0.46
CA SER A 117 -8.10 -5.00 -1.29
C SER A 117 -9.00 -3.91 -0.71
N LYS A 118 -9.21 -3.94 0.61
CA LYS A 118 -9.96 -2.91 1.35
C LYS A 118 -9.23 -1.55 1.34
N LEU A 119 -7.93 -1.53 1.64
CA LEU A 119 -7.12 -0.31 1.62
C LEU A 119 -7.11 0.36 0.23
N LEU A 120 -7.12 -0.45 -0.81
CA LEU A 120 -7.22 0.01 -2.18
C LEU A 120 -8.66 0.33 -2.61
N GLY A 121 -9.68 -0.01 -1.83
CA GLY A 121 -11.10 0.18 -2.14
C GLY A 121 -11.54 -0.61 -3.38
N HIS A 122 -11.04 -1.82 -3.57
CA HIS A 122 -11.50 -2.71 -4.61
C HIS A 122 -12.79 -3.41 -4.17
N ARG A 123 -13.80 -3.43 -5.03
CA ARG A 123 -15.03 -4.22 -4.79
C ARG A 123 -14.80 -5.72 -4.93
N ASN A 124 -13.85 -6.11 -5.78
CA ASN A 124 -13.55 -7.48 -6.06
C ASN A 124 -12.07 -7.74 -5.78
N ILE A 125 -11.79 -8.73 -4.94
CA ILE A 125 -10.44 -9.13 -4.56
C ILE A 125 -9.59 -9.56 -5.76
N ARG A 126 -10.20 -10.11 -6.81
CA ARG A 126 -9.51 -10.47 -8.06
C ARG A 126 -8.73 -9.30 -8.66
N THR A 127 -9.22 -8.06 -8.46
CA THR A 127 -8.50 -6.86 -8.89
C THR A 127 -7.20 -6.64 -8.10
N THR A 128 -7.11 -7.17 -6.89
CA THR A 128 -5.92 -7.10 -6.04
C THR A 128 -4.99 -8.28 -6.30
N GLN A 129 -5.52 -9.43 -6.69
CA GLN A 129 -4.75 -10.64 -6.98
C GLN A 129 -3.74 -10.47 -8.12
N ILE A 130 -3.94 -9.49 -9.02
CA ILE A 130 -2.94 -9.14 -10.03
C ILE A 130 -1.58 -8.69 -9.43
N TYR A 131 -1.58 -8.27 -8.18
CA TYR A 131 -0.37 -7.90 -7.43
C TYR A 131 0.25 -9.07 -6.68
N ALA A 132 -0.48 -10.15 -6.48
CA ALA A 132 -0.09 -11.29 -5.68
C ALA A 132 0.73 -12.32 -6.48
N THR A 133 1.83 -11.87 -7.08
CA THR A 133 2.82 -12.82 -7.58
C THR A 133 3.65 -13.28 -6.40
N ILE A 134 3.30 -14.44 -5.82
CA ILE A 134 4.08 -15.06 -4.75
C ILE A 134 5.39 -15.54 -5.35
N THR A 135 6.50 -14.98 -4.91
CA THR A 135 7.83 -15.47 -5.26
C THR A 135 8.24 -16.61 -4.30
N HIS A 136 9.09 -17.54 -4.76
CA HIS A 136 9.62 -18.60 -3.90
C HIS A 136 10.27 -18.02 -2.63
N SER A 137 11.01 -16.92 -2.75
CA SER A 137 11.66 -16.26 -1.60
C SER A 137 10.65 -15.70 -0.57
N GLN A 138 9.47 -15.26 -1.00
CA GLN A 138 8.39 -14.84 -0.09
C GLN A 138 7.79 -16.05 0.63
N LEU A 139 7.54 -17.13 -0.11
CA LEU A 139 7.04 -18.38 0.47
C LEU A 139 8.00 -18.92 1.52
N ASP A 140 9.29 -19.00 1.21
CA ASP A 140 10.33 -19.43 2.14
C ASP A 140 10.39 -18.57 3.39
N GLY A 141 10.33 -17.24 3.23
CA GLY A 141 10.33 -16.31 4.34
C GLY A 141 9.08 -16.42 5.25
N GLU A 142 7.92 -16.71 4.68
CA GLU A 142 6.68 -16.94 5.43
C GLU A 142 6.72 -18.28 6.17
N MET A 143 7.22 -19.33 5.54
CA MET A 143 7.40 -20.65 6.14
C MET A 143 8.42 -20.61 7.29
N GLU A 144 9.49 -19.86 7.16
CA GLU A 144 10.49 -19.65 8.22
C GLU A 144 9.85 -18.94 9.45
N ARG A 145 9.06 -17.89 9.21
CA ARG A 145 8.32 -17.20 10.28
C ARG A 145 7.33 -18.12 10.98
N LEU A 146 6.61 -18.92 10.19
CA LEU A 146 5.65 -19.90 10.70
C LEU A 146 6.36 -20.95 11.56
N SER A 147 7.47 -21.50 11.08
CA SER A 147 8.29 -22.48 11.79
C SER A 147 8.75 -21.95 13.15
N LYS A 148 9.32 -20.73 13.17
CA LYS A 148 9.74 -20.09 14.44
C LYS A 148 8.56 -19.91 15.42
N ARG A 149 7.39 -19.51 14.90
CA ARG A 149 6.19 -19.32 15.70
C ARG A 149 5.67 -20.64 16.28
N ILE A 150 5.62 -21.68 15.46
CA ILE A 150 5.23 -23.03 15.89
C ILE A 150 6.21 -23.54 16.94
N ASN A 151 7.49 -23.48 16.70
CA ASN A 151 8.53 -23.94 17.61
C ASN A 151 8.45 -23.19 18.96
N SER A 152 8.15 -21.90 18.97
CA SER A 152 7.95 -21.13 20.21
C SER A 152 6.74 -21.57 21.00
N LEU A 153 5.65 -21.95 20.33
CA LEU A 153 4.42 -22.44 20.97
C LEU A 153 4.59 -23.85 21.57
N TYR A 154 5.33 -24.71 20.88
CA TYR A 154 5.49 -26.11 21.26
C TYR A 154 6.80 -26.43 21.99
N ARG A 155 7.66 -25.43 22.25
CA ARG A 155 8.95 -25.63 22.96
C ARG A 155 8.80 -26.33 24.30
N ASN A 156 7.69 -26.09 25.02
CA ASN A 156 7.40 -26.70 26.29
C ASN A 156 6.76 -28.11 26.20
N LEU A 157 6.44 -28.55 24.96
CA LEU A 157 5.81 -29.86 24.71
C LEU A 157 6.79 -30.86 24.13
N LEU A 158 7.97 -30.43 23.69
CA LEU A 158 9.00 -31.29 23.16
C LEU A 158 9.84 -31.88 24.31
N PRO A 159 10.17 -33.17 24.28
CA PRO A 159 11.10 -33.75 25.23
C PRO A 159 12.49 -33.06 25.09
N PRO A 160 13.27 -33.00 26.21
CA PRO A 160 14.56 -32.30 26.24
C PRO A 160 15.57 -32.81 25.24
N ASP A 161 15.42 -34.03 24.72
CA ASP A 161 16.31 -34.70 23.79
C ASP A 161 15.78 -34.70 22.34
N ALA A 162 14.75 -33.89 22.03
CA ALA A 162 14.24 -33.81 20.66
C ALA A 162 15.30 -33.19 19.73
N PRO A 163 15.63 -33.84 18.59
CA PRO A 163 16.61 -33.30 17.65
C PRO A 163 16.15 -31.94 17.13
N GLU A 164 17.06 -30.97 17.09
CA GLU A 164 16.77 -29.67 16.48
C GLU A 164 16.32 -29.86 15.03
N ALA A 165 15.21 -29.19 14.67
CA ALA A 165 14.70 -29.20 13.30
C ALA A 165 15.75 -28.57 12.35
N GLY A 166 16.54 -29.39 11.71
CA GLY A 166 17.63 -28.97 10.85
C GLY A 166 18.69 -30.07 10.63
N THR A 167 18.59 -31.17 11.34
CA THR A 167 19.47 -32.33 11.08
C THR A 167 19.06 -32.93 9.73
N LYS A 168 19.98 -32.90 8.76
CA LYS A 168 19.80 -33.46 7.43
C LYS A 168 19.22 -34.87 7.53
N LEU A 169 18.00 -35.03 7.01
CA LEU A 169 17.51 -36.34 6.62
C LEU A 169 18.43 -36.80 5.44
N ILE A 170 19.25 -37.78 5.71
CA ILE A 170 20.07 -38.46 4.73
C ILE A 170 19.21 -39.16 3.70
#